data_b7ff67ce817f1b5b3e8c0f343c0d7ff5
#
_entry.id   b7ff67ce817f1b5b3e8c0f343c0d7ff5
#
_cell.length_a   1.000
_cell.length_b   1.000
_cell.length_c   1.000
_cell.angle_alpha   90.00
_cell.angle_beta   90.00
_cell.angle_gamma   90.00
#
_symmetry.space_group_name_H-M   'P 1'
#
loop_
_entity.id
_entity.type
_entity.pdbx_description
1 polymer ?
#
loop_
_entity_poly.entity_id
_entity_poly.type
_entity_poly.pdbx_seq_one_letter_code
_entity_poly.pdbx_strand_id
1 'polypeptide(L)'
;MRHFAPIASILLSGLVPSALAAGDHPRVHFETDKGEIVIELDKALAPKTVENFLSYVDSGFYEGTIFHRVIKGFMIQGGGLTGNMQQKKTNAPVVNEADNGLKNLRGTIAMARTQEPNSATSQFFINTVDNQFLDFKSKTPGGWGYCVFGKVVEGMETVDAIENLPTTSKGMYSDVPATPVAIRRAFVETGDS
;
A
#
# COMPACT_ATOMS: atom_id res chain seq x y z
N MET A 1 -74.43 19.18 -17.46
CA MET A 1 -73.54 19.15 -16.29
C MET A 1 -72.43 18.19 -16.62
N ARG A 2 -71.17 18.72 -16.82
CA ARG A 2 -69.97 17.91 -17.20
C ARG A 2 -69.12 17.80 -15.95
N HIS A 3 -68.95 16.58 -15.46
CA HIS A 3 -68.03 16.28 -14.33
C HIS A 3 -66.57 16.13 -14.85
N PHE A 4 -65.68 17.02 -14.41
CA PHE A 4 -64.25 16.88 -14.57
C PHE A 4 -63.72 16.12 -13.38
N ALA A 5 -63.07 14.98 -13.66
CA ALA A 5 -62.29 14.23 -12.67
C ALA A 5 -60.82 14.76 -12.67
N PRO A 6 -60.17 14.94 -11.52
CA PRO A 6 -58.78 15.34 -11.49
C PRO A 6 -57.85 14.11 -11.72
N ILE A 7 -56.92 14.30 -12.64
CA ILE A 7 -55.82 13.33 -12.90
C ILE A 7 -54.79 13.54 -11.81
N ALA A 8 -54.58 12.53 -10.97
CA ALA A 8 -53.52 12.50 -9.98
C ALA A 8 -52.20 12.09 -10.67
N SER A 9 -51.25 13.03 -10.80
CA SER A 9 -49.90 12.75 -11.24
C SER A 9 -49.11 12.08 -10.11
N ILE A 10 -48.81 10.82 -10.28
CA ILE A 10 -47.87 10.07 -9.39
C ILE A 10 -46.48 10.45 -9.81
N LEU A 11 -45.78 11.26 -8.99
CA LEU A 11 -44.35 11.49 -9.08
C LEU A 11 -43.62 10.25 -8.58
N LEU A 12 -43.11 9.45 -9.51
CA LEU A 12 -42.20 8.33 -9.23
C LEU A 12 -40.82 8.90 -8.91
N SER A 13 -40.50 9.07 -7.63
CA SER A 13 -39.18 9.43 -7.17
C SER A 13 -38.27 8.24 -7.40
N GLY A 14 -37.53 8.25 -8.52
CA GLY A 14 -36.48 7.30 -8.78
C GLY A 14 -35.35 7.46 -7.76
N LEU A 15 -35.17 6.49 -6.88
CA LEU A 15 -33.93 6.32 -6.13
C LEU A 15 -32.82 6.06 -7.15
N VAL A 16 -31.97 7.07 -7.40
CA VAL A 16 -30.71 6.86 -8.10
C VAL A 16 -29.78 6.16 -7.09
N PRO A 17 -29.34 4.91 -7.35
CA PRO A 17 -28.34 4.32 -6.48
C PRO A 17 -27.10 5.19 -6.59
N SER A 18 -26.63 5.75 -5.45
CA SER A 18 -25.29 6.35 -5.34
C SER A 18 -24.30 5.28 -5.76
N ALA A 19 -23.73 5.43 -6.95
CA ALA A 19 -22.54 4.70 -7.32
C ALA A 19 -21.48 5.06 -6.27
N LEU A 20 -21.17 4.14 -5.36
CA LEU A 20 -20.00 4.24 -4.50
C LEU A 20 -18.82 4.46 -5.45
N ALA A 21 -18.22 5.64 -5.36
CA ALA A 21 -17.09 5.98 -6.19
C ALA A 21 -15.96 4.94 -5.94
N ALA A 22 -15.59 4.20 -6.98
CA ALA A 22 -14.41 3.34 -7.01
C ALA A 22 -13.08 4.12 -6.79
N GLY A 23 -13.16 5.36 -6.30
CA GLY A 23 -12.06 6.31 -6.15
C GLY A 23 -11.40 6.38 -4.78
N ASP A 24 -12.05 5.92 -3.71
CA ASP A 24 -11.52 6.11 -2.35
C ASP A 24 -10.64 4.94 -1.86
N HIS A 25 -10.70 3.79 -2.51
CA HIS A 25 -9.91 2.60 -2.19
C HIS A 25 -9.31 1.96 -3.45
N PRO A 26 -8.35 2.63 -4.12
CA PRO A 26 -7.74 2.07 -5.31
C PRO A 26 -6.98 0.79 -4.95
N ARG A 27 -7.02 -0.21 -5.85
CA ARG A 27 -6.29 -1.45 -5.72
C ARG A 27 -5.06 -1.43 -6.61
N VAL A 28 -3.95 -1.90 -6.07
CA VAL A 28 -2.68 -2.04 -6.78
C VAL A 28 -2.28 -3.50 -6.80
N HIS A 29 -1.96 -3.99 -7.98
CA HIS A 29 -1.45 -5.33 -8.22
C HIS A 29 0.07 -5.31 -8.30
N PHE A 30 0.73 -6.18 -7.54
CA PHE A 30 2.14 -6.51 -7.66
C PHE A 30 2.27 -7.94 -8.18
N GLU A 31 2.66 -8.09 -9.44
CA GLU A 31 3.09 -9.37 -9.98
C GLU A 31 4.55 -9.60 -9.56
N THR A 32 4.81 -10.61 -8.75
CA THR A 32 6.15 -10.91 -8.24
C THR A 32 6.66 -12.27 -8.72
N ASP A 33 7.95 -12.55 -8.50
CA ASP A 33 8.53 -13.87 -8.77
C ASP A 33 7.91 -15.00 -7.93
N LYS A 34 7.11 -14.68 -6.91
CA LYS A 34 6.49 -15.64 -5.99
C LYS A 34 4.98 -15.71 -6.10
N GLY A 35 4.38 -14.90 -6.94
CA GLY A 35 2.95 -14.77 -7.11
C GLY A 35 2.47 -13.33 -7.05
N GLU A 36 1.18 -13.17 -7.11
CA GLU A 36 0.55 -11.86 -7.05
C GLU A 36 0.25 -11.43 -5.62
N ILE A 37 0.29 -10.11 -5.38
CA ILE A 37 -0.15 -9.46 -4.15
C ILE A 37 -1.06 -8.31 -4.58
N VAL A 38 -2.31 -8.30 -4.13
CA VAL A 38 -3.25 -7.21 -4.36
C VAL A 38 -3.41 -6.38 -3.09
N ILE A 39 -3.20 -5.07 -3.22
CA ILE A 39 -3.19 -4.12 -2.11
C ILE A 39 -4.31 -3.12 -2.32
N GLU A 40 -5.22 -3.03 -1.37
CA GLU A 40 -6.25 -1.99 -1.30
C GLU A 40 -5.70 -0.81 -0.49
N LEU A 41 -5.69 0.38 -1.10
CA LEU A 41 -5.15 1.60 -0.50
C LEU A 41 -6.24 2.42 0.18
N ASP A 42 -5.92 3.07 1.29
CA ASP A 42 -6.83 3.94 2.04
C ASP A 42 -6.53 5.41 1.77
N LYS A 43 -7.05 5.91 0.66
CA LYS A 43 -6.86 7.31 0.24
C LYS A 43 -7.55 8.30 1.18
N ALA A 44 -8.60 7.89 1.88
CA ALA A 44 -9.32 8.75 2.81
C ALA A 44 -8.48 9.05 4.06
N LEU A 45 -7.76 8.06 4.59
CA LEU A 45 -6.96 8.20 5.81
C LEU A 45 -5.48 8.52 5.56
N ALA A 46 -4.95 8.25 4.36
CA ALA A 46 -3.56 8.55 4.01
C ALA A 46 -3.43 9.16 2.60
N PRO A 47 -4.10 10.30 2.32
CA PRO A 47 -4.22 10.84 0.97
C PRO A 47 -2.87 11.15 0.30
N LYS A 48 -1.94 11.76 1.00
CA LYS A 48 -0.62 12.14 0.45
C LYS A 48 0.28 10.94 0.26
N THR A 49 0.22 9.99 1.19
CA THR A 49 0.98 8.74 1.11
C THR A 49 0.49 7.89 -0.06
N VAL A 50 -0.82 7.77 -0.24
CA VAL A 50 -1.43 7.04 -1.36
C VAL A 50 -1.11 7.73 -2.70
N GLU A 51 -1.22 9.05 -2.79
CA GLU A 51 -0.84 9.80 -4.00
C GLU A 51 0.63 9.57 -4.37
N ASN A 52 1.54 9.67 -3.40
CA ASN A 52 2.96 9.38 -3.58
C ASN A 52 3.19 7.94 -4.07
N PHE A 53 2.55 6.96 -3.44
CA PHE A 53 2.68 5.55 -3.82
C PHE A 53 2.16 5.28 -5.23
N LEU A 54 0.98 5.81 -5.58
CA LEU A 54 0.40 5.68 -6.92
C LEU A 54 1.27 6.35 -8.00
N SER A 55 1.92 7.48 -7.71
CA SER A 55 2.83 8.11 -8.65
C SER A 55 4.01 7.22 -9.03
N TYR A 56 4.51 6.40 -8.09
CA TYR A 56 5.54 5.40 -8.36
C TYR A 56 4.99 4.19 -9.14
N VAL A 57 3.75 3.76 -8.85
CA VAL A 57 3.09 2.69 -9.61
C VAL A 57 2.91 3.11 -11.07
N ASP A 58 2.31 4.28 -11.29
CA ASP A 58 1.98 4.81 -12.63
C ASP A 58 3.22 5.07 -13.49
N SER A 59 4.34 5.42 -12.85
CA SER A 59 5.63 5.62 -13.55
C SER A 59 6.40 4.32 -13.82
N GLY A 60 5.88 3.16 -13.44
CA GLY A 60 6.59 1.87 -13.53
C GLY A 60 7.83 1.78 -12.63
N PHE A 61 7.92 2.66 -11.62
CA PHE A 61 9.10 2.73 -10.75
C PHE A 61 9.36 1.41 -10.02
N TYR A 62 8.32 0.73 -9.56
CA TYR A 62 8.46 -0.51 -8.78
C TYR A 62 8.92 -1.70 -9.60
N GLU A 63 8.79 -1.66 -10.93
CA GLU A 63 9.23 -2.74 -11.81
C GLU A 63 10.75 -2.94 -11.71
N GLY A 64 11.15 -4.19 -11.48
CA GLY A 64 12.55 -4.59 -11.25
C GLY A 64 13.10 -4.25 -9.87
N THR A 65 12.30 -3.63 -8.98
CA THR A 65 12.68 -3.53 -7.56
C THR A 65 12.44 -4.86 -6.85
N ILE A 66 13.20 -5.10 -5.77
CA ILE A 66 13.15 -6.35 -5.01
C ILE A 66 12.66 -6.12 -3.58
N PHE A 67 12.17 -7.18 -2.96
CA PHE A 67 12.07 -7.27 -1.51
C PHE A 67 13.48 -7.49 -0.95
N HIS A 68 14.13 -6.41 -0.53
CA HIS A 68 15.54 -6.39 -0.16
C HIS A 68 15.81 -6.63 1.33
N ARG A 69 14.77 -6.64 2.15
CA ARG A 69 14.86 -6.93 3.58
C ARG A 69 13.63 -7.73 4.02
N VAL A 70 13.87 -8.93 4.52
CA VAL A 70 12.83 -9.87 4.92
C VAL A 70 13.19 -10.43 6.29
N ILE A 71 12.34 -10.18 7.27
CA ILE A 71 12.52 -10.67 8.65
C ILE A 71 11.29 -11.48 9.04
N LYS A 72 11.47 -12.76 9.24
CA LYS A 72 10.44 -13.70 9.66
C LYS A 72 9.85 -13.29 11.02
N GLY A 73 8.50 -13.30 11.12
CA GLY A 73 7.78 -12.85 12.31
C GLY A 73 7.81 -11.34 12.50
N PHE A 74 8.05 -10.58 11.39
CA PHE A 74 8.06 -9.12 11.44
C PHE A 74 7.47 -8.51 10.16
N MET A 75 8.24 -8.45 9.05
CA MET A 75 7.79 -7.78 7.83
C MET A 75 8.62 -8.20 6.61
N ILE A 76 8.10 -7.89 5.42
CA ILE A 76 8.86 -7.88 4.16
C ILE A 76 8.92 -6.45 3.63
N GLN A 77 10.13 -5.96 3.29
CA GLN A 77 10.36 -4.58 2.84
C GLN A 77 10.94 -4.55 1.43
N GLY A 78 10.41 -3.67 0.59
CA GLY A 78 10.80 -3.52 -0.80
C GLY A 78 10.62 -2.10 -1.33
N GLY A 79 10.62 -1.97 -2.67
CA GLY A 79 10.25 -0.74 -3.38
C GLY A 79 11.36 0.33 -3.46
N GLY A 80 12.63 -0.02 -3.31
CA GLY A 80 13.71 0.97 -3.39
C GLY A 80 14.95 0.51 -4.11
N LEU A 81 15.27 -0.79 -4.05
CA LEU A 81 16.51 -1.36 -4.59
C LEU A 81 16.21 -2.31 -5.75
N THR A 82 17.10 -2.33 -6.72
CA THR A 82 17.09 -3.29 -7.82
C THR A 82 17.74 -4.62 -7.42
N GLY A 83 17.66 -5.65 -8.27
CA GLY A 83 18.23 -6.98 -7.99
C GLY A 83 19.73 -6.99 -7.73
N ASN A 84 20.47 -5.99 -8.17
CA ASN A 84 21.89 -5.78 -7.90
C ASN A 84 22.15 -4.79 -6.74
N MET A 85 21.16 -4.54 -5.90
CA MET A 85 21.20 -3.69 -4.69
C MET A 85 21.47 -2.21 -4.98
N GLN A 86 21.20 -1.73 -6.19
CA GLN A 86 21.29 -0.31 -6.52
C GLN A 86 20.00 0.40 -6.16
N GLN A 87 20.13 1.51 -5.45
CA GLN A 87 18.99 2.36 -5.12
C GLN A 87 18.51 3.12 -6.35
N LYS A 88 17.20 3.05 -6.64
CA LYS A 88 16.58 3.87 -7.69
C LYS A 88 16.41 5.31 -7.20
N LYS A 89 16.54 6.27 -8.12
CA LYS A 89 16.34 7.70 -7.80
C LYS A 89 14.88 7.98 -7.49
N THR A 90 14.61 8.54 -6.31
CA THR A 90 13.27 8.82 -5.81
C THR A 90 12.83 10.27 -6.03
N ASN A 91 11.53 10.52 -5.91
CA ASN A 91 10.95 11.85 -5.76
C ASN A 91 11.29 12.43 -4.37
N ALA A 92 10.85 13.68 -4.12
CA ALA A 92 10.94 14.29 -2.79
C ALA A 92 10.19 13.45 -1.74
N PRO A 93 10.62 13.50 -0.46
CA PRO A 93 9.93 12.81 0.62
C PRO A 93 8.49 13.28 0.82
N VAL A 94 7.65 12.37 1.31
CA VAL A 94 6.25 12.65 1.68
C VAL A 94 6.13 12.87 3.20
N VAL A 95 5.18 13.72 3.60
CA VAL A 95 4.86 13.93 5.02
C VAL A 95 4.34 12.63 5.63
N ASN A 96 4.69 12.39 6.89
CA ASN A 96 4.21 11.22 7.63
C ASN A 96 2.76 11.43 8.09
N GLU A 97 1.87 10.56 7.62
CA GLU A 97 0.44 10.57 7.99
C GLU A 97 0.12 9.44 8.99
N ALA A 98 1.08 8.97 9.79
CA ALA A 98 0.88 7.85 10.73
C ALA A 98 -0.11 8.18 11.88
N ASP A 99 -0.44 9.47 12.08
CA ASP A 99 -1.49 9.90 13.02
C ASP A 99 -2.92 9.72 12.48
N ASN A 100 -3.09 8.96 11.40
CA ASN A 100 -4.34 8.67 10.73
C ASN A 100 -5.23 7.62 11.43
N GLY A 101 -4.75 7.02 12.52
CA GLY A 101 -5.48 6.02 13.29
C GLY A 101 -5.29 4.57 12.84
N LEU A 102 -4.75 4.33 11.64
CA LEU A 102 -4.45 2.98 11.14
C LEU A 102 -3.31 2.34 11.95
N LYS A 103 -3.36 1.01 12.07
CA LYS A 103 -2.44 0.22 12.88
C LYS A 103 -1.59 -0.71 12.01
N ASN A 104 -0.36 -0.96 12.45
CA ASN A 104 0.56 -1.91 11.82
C ASN A 104 0.17 -3.36 12.19
N LEU A 105 -0.98 -3.81 11.70
CA LEU A 105 -1.47 -5.17 11.86
C LEU A 105 -0.96 -6.07 10.72
N ARG A 106 -1.00 -7.39 10.92
CA ARG A 106 -0.69 -8.34 9.85
C ARG A 106 -1.47 -8.02 8.58
N GLY A 107 -0.77 -8.02 7.44
CA GLY A 107 -1.32 -7.74 6.12
C GLY A 107 -1.39 -6.25 5.77
N THR A 108 -1.13 -5.32 6.69
CA THR A 108 -1.08 -3.89 6.34
C THR A 108 0.22 -3.52 5.64
N ILE A 109 0.14 -2.53 4.73
CA ILE A 109 1.29 -1.92 4.08
C ILE A 109 1.56 -0.56 4.71
N ALA A 110 2.83 -0.28 5.01
CA ALA A 110 3.27 0.98 5.59
C ALA A 110 4.53 1.52 4.90
N MET A 111 4.75 2.84 4.99
CA MET A 111 5.94 3.47 4.42
C MET A 111 7.17 3.23 5.29
N ALA A 112 8.24 2.72 4.68
CA ALA A 112 9.56 2.72 5.29
C ALA A 112 10.14 4.14 5.27
N ARG A 113 10.90 4.48 6.32
CA ARG A 113 11.53 5.78 6.51
C ARG A 113 12.83 5.69 7.30
N THR A 114 13.62 6.75 7.31
CA THR A 114 14.75 6.91 8.22
C THR A 114 14.25 7.32 9.61
N GLN A 115 15.14 7.73 10.50
CA GLN A 115 14.77 8.28 11.82
C GLN A 115 13.97 9.58 11.70
N GLU A 116 14.15 10.34 10.62
CA GLU A 116 13.38 11.55 10.35
C GLU A 116 11.93 11.18 10.00
N PRO A 117 10.93 11.72 10.70
CA PRO A 117 9.52 11.34 10.50
C PRO A 117 9.03 11.53 9.05
N ASN A 118 9.42 12.62 8.40
CA ASN A 118 8.99 13.00 7.05
C ASN A 118 10.04 12.64 5.98
N SER A 119 10.66 11.47 6.07
CA SER A 119 11.72 11.02 5.15
C SER A 119 11.31 9.90 4.21
N ALA A 120 10.07 9.42 4.28
CA ALA A 120 9.57 8.37 3.42
C ALA A 120 9.54 8.82 1.95
N THR A 121 9.97 7.93 1.04
CA THR A 121 9.94 8.18 -0.41
C THR A 121 9.19 7.06 -1.14
N SER A 122 9.88 6.02 -1.62
CA SER A 122 9.29 4.91 -2.38
C SER A 122 9.20 3.60 -1.61
N GLN A 123 10.07 3.40 -0.61
CA GLN A 123 10.15 2.13 0.09
C GLN A 123 8.95 1.91 1.01
N PHE A 124 8.45 0.69 1.00
CA PHE A 124 7.35 0.23 1.84
C PHE A 124 7.69 -1.11 2.49
N PHE A 125 6.89 -1.48 3.48
CA PHE A 125 6.91 -2.84 4.03
C PHE A 125 5.50 -3.37 4.23
N ILE A 126 5.35 -4.69 4.16
CA ILE A 126 4.11 -5.39 4.48
C ILE A 126 4.33 -6.13 5.80
N ASN A 127 3.47 -5.87 6.77
CA ASN A 127 3.51 -6.49 8.08
C ASN A 127 3.08 -7.97 7.97
N THR A 128 3.91 -8.88 8.47
CA THR A 128 3.59 -10.32 8.48
C THR A 128 3.01 -10.78 9.82
N VAL A 129 3.09 -9.94 10.82
CA VAL A 129 2.46 -10.07 12.14
C VAL A 129 1.95 -8.71 12.61
N ASP A 130 1.27 -8.67 13.75
CA ASP A 130 0.86 -7.41 14.39
C ASP A 130 2.06 -6.73 15.06
N ASN A 131 2.44 -5.56 14.54
CA ASN A 131 3.61 -4.79 14.95
C ASN A 131 3.21 -3.50 15.68
N GLN A 132 2.49 -3.58 16.78
CA GLN A 132 1.96 -2.42 17.53
C GLN A 132 3.03 -1.41 17.95
N PHE A 133 4.29 -1.83 18.09
CA PHE A 133 5.40 -0.93 18.43
C PHE A 133 5.76 0.05 17.31
N LEU A 134 5.32 -0.21 16.07
CA LEU A 134 5.45 0.67 14.90
C LEU A 134 4.32 1.71 14.80
N ASP A 135 3.29 1.62 15.62
CA ASP A 135 2.16 2.54 15.59
C ASP A 135 2.53 3.94 16.05
N PHE A 136 1.79 4.91 15.53
CA PHE A 136 1.84 6.29 16.01
C PHE A 136 1.50 6.37 17.51
N LYS A 137 2.31 7.10 18.26
CA LYS A 137 2.12 7.35 19.70
C LYS A 137 2.04 8.84 20.02
N SER A 138 2.85 9.66 19.34
CA SER A 138 2.91 11.10 19.56
C SER A 138 3.68 11.80 18.42
N LYS A 139 3.48 13.12 18.28
CA LYS A 139 4.21 13.97 17.31
C LYS A 139 5.62 14.32 17.77
N THR A 140 6.38 13.33 18.22
CA THR A 140 7.80 13.46 18.56
C THR A 140 8.62 12.57 17.64
N PRO A 141 9.92 12.81 17.40
CA PRO A 141 10.73 12.00 16.49
C PRO A 141 10.62 10.49 16.73
N GLY A 142 10.65 10.04 17.98
CA GLY A 142 10.51 8.63 18.35
C GLY A 142 9.07 8.13 18.45
N GLY A 143 8.07 9.01 18.44
CA GLY A 143 6.65 8.68 18.62
C GLY A 143 5.83 8.63 17.34
N TRP A 144 6.37 9.15 16.22
CA TRP A 144 5.62 9.23 14.95
C TRP A 144 5.19 7.88 14.36
N GLY A 145 5.94 6.81 14.63
CA GLY A 145 5.64 5.51 14.05
C GLY A 145 5.79 5.46 12.51
N TYR A 146 5.09 4.52 11.89
CA TYR A 146 5.14 4.26 10.46
C TYR A 146 3.74 4.36 9.87
N CYS A 147 3.58 5.14 8.80
CA CYS A 147 2.29 5.42 8.17
C CYS A 147 1.76 4.18 7.45
N VAL A 148 0.74 3.54 8.01
CA VAL A 148 -0.09 2.56 7.30
C VAL A 148 -0.98 3.32 6.31
N PHE A 149 -1.05 2.83 5.07
CA PHE A 149 -1.81 3.47 3.99
C PHE A 149 -2.63 2.50 3.15
N GLY A 150 -2.71 1.23 3.56
CA GLY A 150 -3.48 0.19 2.90
C GLY A 150 -3.28 -1.18 3.52
N LYS A 151 -3.83 -2.18 2.87
CA LYS A 151 -3.74 -3.59 3.29
C LYS A 151 -3.73 -4.52 2.09
N VAL A 152 -3.11 -5.68 2.24
CA VAL A 152 -3.22 -6.80 1.31
C VAL A 152 -4.63 -7.36 1.40
N VAL A 153 -5.31 -7.45 0.27
CA VAL A 153 -6.66 -8.03 0.15
C VAL A 153 -6.64 -9.39 -0.54
N GLU A 154 -5.61 -9.65 -1.36
CA GLU A 154 -5.35 -10.95 -2.00
C GLU A 154 -3.84 -11.22 -2.03
N GLY A 155 -3.42 -12.49 -1.97
CA GLY A 155 -2.01 -12.87 -2.07
C GLY A 155 -1.22 -12.81 -0.75
N MET A 156 -1.86 -12.92 0.42
CA MET A 156 -1.14 -13.07 1.70
C MET A 156 -0.29 -14.34 1.74
N GLU A 157 -0.66 -15.39 1.02
CA GLU A 157 0.15 -16.60 0.85
C GLU A 157 1.46 -16.31 0.08
N THR A 158 1.44 -15.37 -0.86
CA THR A 158 2.65 -14.88 -1.56
C THR A 158 3.54 -14.11 -0.59
N VAL A 159 2.98 -13.25 0.25
CA VAL A 159 3.70 -12.53 1.32
C VAL A 159 4.36 -13.52 2.28
N ASP A 160 3.63 -14.54 2.72
CA ASP A 160 4.15 -15.59 3.62
C ASP A 160 5.24 -16.44 2.93
N ALA A 161 5.10 -16.72 1.64
CA ALA A 161 6.12 -17.42 0.88
C ALA A 161 7.43 -16.60 0.80
N ILE A 162 7.33 -15.27 0.63
CA ILE A 162 8.49 -14.37 0.63
C ILE A 162 9.11 -14.30 2.03
N GLU A 163 8.29 -14.16 3.08
CA GLU A 163 8.75 -14.10 4.47
C GLU A 163 9.60 -15.32 4.88
N ASN A 164 9.23 -16.49 4.37
CA ASN A 164 9.89 -17.75 4.73
C ASN A 164 11.15 -18.07 3.89
N LEU A 165 11.58 -17.17 3.01
CA LEU A 165 12.80 -17.37 2.24
C LEU A 165 14.03 -17.33 3.13
N PRO A 166 15.06 -18.14 2.84
CA PRO A 166 16.37 -17.99 3.49
C PRO A 166 16.97 -16.63 3.14
N THR A 167 17.53 -15.96 4.14
CA THR A 167 18.15 -14.64 4.01
C THR A 167 19.64 -14.70 4.22
N THR A 168 20.33 -13.69 3.71
CA THR A 168 21.79 -13.51 3.79
C THR A 168 22.14 -12.03 3.91
N SER A 169 23.41 -11.71 4.07
CA SER A 169 23.92 -10.34 3.97
C SER A 169 24.49 -10.08 2.58
N LYS A 170 24.20 -8.89 2.03
CA LYS A 170 24.77 -8.39 0.76
C LYS A 170 25.31 -6.97 0.97
N GLY A 171 26.65 -6.85 1.05
CA GLY A 171 27.30 -5.59 1.37
C GLY A 171 26.87 -5.08 2.75
N MET A 172 26.31 -3.88 2.81
CA MET A 172 25.82 -3.27 4.06
C MET A 172 24.40 -3.70 4.45
N TYR A 173 23.73 -4.49 3.63
CA TYR A 173 22.35 -4.92 3.85
C TYR A 173 22.31 -6.30 4.50
N SER A 174 21.60 -6.43 5.60
CA SER A 174 21.25 -7.69 6.25
C SER A 174 19.84 -8.13 5.87
N ASP A 175 19.52 -9.38 6.16
CA ASP A 175 18.18 -9.95 5.96
C ASP A 175 17.69 -9.89 4.50
N VAL A 176 18.61 -9.95 3.54
CA VAL A 176 18.32 -9.95 2.11
C VAL A 176 17.97 -11.38 1.68
N PRO A 177 16.85 -11.64 0.99
CA PRO A 177 16.58 -12.96 0.43
C PRO A 177 17.76 -13.49 -0.39
N ALA A 178 18.20 -14.70 -0.10
CA ALA A 178 19.33 -15.33 -0.79
C ALA A 178 19.08 -15.42 -2.30
N THR A 179 17.83 -15.73 -2.68
CA THR A 179 17.32 -15.59 -4.05
C THR A 179 16.47 -14.32 -4.11
N PRO A 180 16.85 -13.32 -4.90
CA PRO A 180 16.06 -12.09 -5.03
C PRO A 180 14.63 -12.38 -5.49
N VAL A 181 13.68 -11.66 -4.91
CA VAL A 181 12.28 -11.64 -5.33
C VAL A 181 11.95 -10.26 -5.88
N ALA A 182 11.73 -10.17 -7.17
CA ALA A 182 11.42 -8.93 -7.85
C ALA A 182 9.91 -8.71 -8.00
N ILE A 183 9.51 -7.44 -7.97
CA ILE A 183 8.23 -6.98 -8.51
C ILE A 183 8.44 -6.90 -10.03
N ARG A 184 7.75 -7.74 -10.79
CA ARG A 184 7.84 -7.82 -12.24
C ARG A 184 6.99 -6.74 -12.90
N ARG A 185 5.83 -6.48 -12.30
CA ARG A 185 4.88 -5.46 -12.75
C ARG A 185 4.12 -4.89 -11.57
N ALA A 186 3.81 -3.60 -11.63
CA ALA A 186 2.96 -2.92 -10.67
C ALA A 186 1.95 -2.06 -11.42
N PHE A 187 0.66 -2.22 -11.15
CA PHE A 187 -0.38 -1.44 -11.84
C PHE A 187 -1.60 -1.26 -10.95
N VAL A 188 -2.35 -0.20 -11.23
CA VAL A 188 -3.64 0.07 -10.59
C VAL A 188 -4.72 -0.75 -11.29
N GLU A 189 -5.60 -1.40 -10.52
CA GLU A 189 -6.78 -2.07 -11.05
C GLU A 189 -7.67 -1.05 -11.75
N THR A 190 -7.91 -1.24 -13.04
CA THR A 190 -8.90 -0.45 -13.77
C THR A 190 -10.25 -1.10 -13.54
N GLY A 191 -11.17 -0.39 -12.87
CA GLY A 191 -12.54 -0.88 -12.75
C GLY A 191 -13.12 -1.15 -14.13
N ASP A 192 -13.65 -2.36 -14.34
CA ASP A 192 -14.43 -2.66 -15.55
C ASP A 192 -15.60 -1.66 -15.62
N SER A 193 -15.62 -0.90 -16.72
CA SER A 193 -16.66 0.09 -17.06
C SER A 193 -17.94 -0.59 -17.51
#